data_48e6c8078e080eee68da3b7689b722c0
#
_entry.id   48e6c8078e080eee68da3b7689b722c0
#
_cell.length_a   1.000
_cell.length_b   1.000
_cell.length_c   1.000
_cell.angle_alpha   90.00
_cell.angle_beta   90.00
_cell.angle_gamma   90.00
#
_symmetry.space_group_name_H-M   'P 1'
#
loop_
_entity.id
_entity.type
_entity.pdbx_description
1 polymer ?
#
loop_
_entity_poly.entity_id
_entity_poly.type
_entity_poly.pdbx_seq_one_letter_code
_entity_poly.pdbx_strand_id
1 'polypeptide(L)'
;MSDQVGQGRTAAVTGAANGLGREIALQLAAQGYRVFASDVVEQESNDLCTASNGQVSLSLTDITDGDAVATWVRDVTDEVGEAGLDVLVSNAGILTPGPLEILPLRAIKHEFDVNVFGGVAVINAFLPALRTARGRIVSIGAMTGRFPLPFNGPSSASKATLEALADVYRAELKPFGVQFVLAQPGNLVTDGTAKTAAALQRVAEAMTDEQKALYGGEFAKFSAAFSTVQSEGLHAQEAAARIVEIVEAQPAPIRAAVGEDAEQLLRFVREKSEEDLDELRRRYAGLA
;
A
#
# COMPACT_ATOMS: atom_id res chain seq x y z
N MET A 1 9.28 14.18 -41.26
CA MET A 1 8.61 14.56 -40.02
C MET A 1 7.57 13.49 -39.81
N SER A 2 7.94 12.41 -39.11
CA SER A 2 7.04 11.29 -38.80
C SER A 2 6.19 11.69 -37.58
N ASP A 3 4.90 11.63 -37.75
CA ASP A 3 3.90 11.80 -36.71
C ASP A 3 4.20 10.81 -35.55
N GLN A 4 4.87 11.29 -34.51
CA GLN A 4 4.76 10.67 -33.19
C GLN A 4 3.38 11.09 -32.67
N VAL A 5 2.37 10.29 -32.98
CA VAL A 5 1.14 10.25 -32.20
C VAL A 5 1.58 9.90 -30.80
N GLY A 6 1.46 10.84 -29.87
CA GLY A 6 1.96 10.71 -28.51
C GLY A 6 1.38 9.45 -27.85
N GLN A 7 2.25 8.49 -27.56
CA GLN A 7 1.90 7.42 -26.63
C GLN A 7 1.60 8.10 -25.28
N GLY A 8 0.38 7.97 -24.79
CA GLY A 8 0.01 8.49 -23.48
C GLY A 8 0.91 7.91 -22.40
N ARG A 9 1.08 8.62 -21.27
CA ARG A 9 1.85 8.14 -20.13
C ARG A 9 1.30 6.80 -19.63
N THR A 10 2.16 5.97 -19.08
CA THR A 10 1.84 4.61 -18.64
C THR A 10 2.02 4.43 -17.14
N ALA A 11 1.13 3.68 -16.51
CA ALA A 11 1.24 3.36 -15.10
C ALA A 11 0.89 1.89 -14.82
N ALA A 12 1.60 1.27 -13.89
CA ALA A 12 1.24 -0.02 -13.33
C ALA A 12 0.82 0.14 -11.86
N VAL A 13 -0.28 -0.51 -11.44
CA VAL A 13 -0.82 -0.41 -10.07
C VAL A 13 -1.14 -1.80 -9.54
N THR A 14 -0.55 -2.19 -8.39
CA THR A 14 -0.86 -3.47 -7.73
C THR A 14 -1.97 -3.33 -6.69
N GLY A 15 -2.81 -4.37 -6.52
CA GLY A 15 -3.91 -4.34 -5.57
C GLY A 15 -4.99 -3.33 -5.97
N ALA A 16 -5.38 -3.33 -7.26
CA ALA A 16 -6.20 -2.29 -7.85
C ALA A 16 -7.66 -2.68 -8.08
N ALA A 17 -8.10 -3.87 -7.66
CA ALA A 17 -9.50 -4.27 -7.83
C ALA A 17 -10.44 -3.45 -6.93
N ASN A 18 -9.99 -3.05 -5.74
CA ASN A 18 -10.82 -2.32 -4.78
C ASN A 18 -10.02 -1.27 -3.97
N GLY A 19 -10.74 -0.53 -3.12
CA GLY A 19 -10.18 0.41 -2.16
C GLY A 19 -9.26 1.45 -2.78
N LEU A 20 -8.13 1.71 -2.11
CA LEU A 20 -7.18 2.76 -2.50
C LEU A 20 -6.58 2.52 -3.90
N GLY A 21 -6.16 1.28 -4.19
CA GLY A 21 -5.55 0.95 -5.47
C GLY A 21 -6.49 1.17 -6.66
N ARG A 22 -7.77 0.86 -6.50
CA ARG A 22 -8.81 1.12 -7.50
C ARG A 22 -8.96 2.61 -7.77
N GLU A 23 -9.08 3.40 -6.73
CA GLU A 23 -9.22 4.86 -6.87
C GLU A 23 -7.98 5.51 -7.49
N ILE A 24 -6.77 5.02 -7.15
CA ILE A 24 -5.52 5.47 -7.80
C ILE A 24 -5.55 5.14 -9.30
N ALA A 25 -5.91 3.91 -9.67
CA ALA A 25 -5.95 3.48 -11.07
C ALA A 25 -6.95 4.32 -11.88
N LEU A 26 -8.15 4.56 -11.35
CA LEU A 26 -9.17 5.39 -11.99
C LEU A 26 -8.74 6.85 -12.16
N GLN A 27 -8.11 7.44 -11.15
CA GLN A 27 -7.67 8.83 -11.21
C GLN A 27 -6.47 9.02 -12.14
N LEU A 28 -5.53 8.07 -12.19
CA LEU A 28 -4.45 8.07 -13.18
C LEU A 28 -5.03 7.95 -14.61
N ALA A 29 -6.01 7.07 -14.82
CA ALA A 29 -6.71 6.95 -16.10
C ALA A 29 -7.40 8.26 -16.50
N ALA A 30 -8.08 8.93 -15.55
CA ALA A 30 -8.71 10.23 -15.78
C ALA A 30 -7.69 11.35 -16.13
N GLN A 31 -6.42 11.19 -15.72
CA GLN A 31 -5.32 12.07 -16.11
C GLN A 31 -4.63 11.68 -17.43
N GLY A 32 -5.19 10.71 -18.14
CA GLY A 32 -4.70 10.29 -19.46
C GLY A 32 -3.60 9.24 -19.42
N TYR A 33 -3.39 8.57 -18.28
CA TYR A 33 -2.53 7.38 -18.23
C TYR A 33 -3.25 6.16 -18.81
N ARG A 34 -2.51 5.34 -19.55
CA ARG A 34 -2.86 3.95 -19.74
C ARG A 34 -2.41 3.17 -18.49
N VAL A 35 -3.34 2.53 -17.81
CA VAL A 35 -3.08 1.88 -16.52
C VAL A 35 -3.15 0.38 -16.63
N PHE A 36 -2.09 -0.30 -16.19
CA PHE A 36 -1.97 -1.74 -16.08
C PHE A 36 -2.15 -2.12 -14.60
N ALA A 37 -3.33 -2.57 -14.27
CA ALA A 37 -3.68 -2.96 -12.90
C ALA A 37 -3.42 -4.45 -12.67
N SER A 38 -3.13 -4.84 -11.42
CA SER A 38 -3.11 -6.24 -10.99
C SER A 38 -3.83 -6.43 -9.67
N ASP A 39 -4.50 -7.57 -9.52
CA ASP A 39 -5.14 -8.02 -8.28
C ASP A 39 -5.38 -9.53 -8.30
N VAL A 40 -5.80 -10.09 -7.17
CA VAL A 40 -6.21 -11.50 -7.02
C VAL A 40 -7.73 -11.69 -7.12
N VAL A 41 -8.51 -10.62 -7.29
CA VAL A 41 -9.98 -10.63 -7.29
C VAL A 41 -10.52 -10.45 -8.69
N GLU A 42 -11.15 -11.51 -9.25
CA GLU A 42 -11.69 -11.52 -10.61
C GLU A 42 -12.98 -10.70 -10.76
N GLN A 43 -13.85 -10.74 -9.77
CA GLN A 43 -15.22 -10.20 -9.86
C GLN A 43 -15.29 -8.67 -10.07
N GLU A 44 -14.25 -7.95 -9.72
CA GLU A 44 -14.17 -6.48 -9.81
C GLU A 44 -13.45 -5.99 -11.08
N SER A 45 -12.94 -6.92 -11.92
CA SER A 45 -12.14 -6.58 -13.10
C SER A 45 -12.93 -5.86 -14.19
N ASN A 46 -14.12 -6.32 -14.49
CA ASN A 46 -14.99 -5.75 -15.53
C ASN A 46 -15.48 -4.34 -15.14
N ASP A 47 -15.76 -4.11 -13.86
CA ASP A 47 -16.21 -2.82 -13.35
C ASP A 47 -15.13 -1.76 -13.48
N LEU A 48 -13.87 -2.10 -13.19
CA LEU A 48 -12.74 -1.18 -13.28
C LEU A 48 -12.46 -0.77 -14.73
N CYS A 49 -12.47 -1.72 -15.66
CA CYS A 49 -12.30 -1.45 -17.08
C CYS A 49 -13.42 -0.54 -17.61
N THR A 50 -14.68 -0.83 -17.27
CA THR A 50 -15.84 -0.04 -17.69
C THR A 50 -15.79 1.36 -17.09
N ALA A 51 -15.50 1.50 -15.79
CA ALA A 51 -15.44 2.79 -15.10
C ALA A 51 -14.33 3.70 -15.63
N SER A 52 -13.28 3.11 -16.21
CA SER A 52 -12.14 3.83 -16.80
C SER A 52 -12.28 4.10 -18.30
N ASN A 53 -13.42 3.78 -18.93
CA ASN A 53 -13.60 3.82 -20.39
C ASN A 53 -12.50 3.04 -21.14
N GLY A 54 -12.08 1.88 -20.59
CA GLY A 54 -11.04 1.04 -21.17
C GLY A 54 -9.59 1.51 -21.00
N GLN A 55 -9.35 2.58 -20.24
CA GLN A 55 -7.99 3.04 -19.93
C GLN A 55 -7.27 2.19 -18.90
N VAL A 56 -7.99 1.42 -18.10
CA VAL A 56 -7.43 0.47 -17.12
C VAL A 56 -7.65 -0.95 -17.63
N SER A 57 -6.57 -1.71 -17.73
CA SER A 57 -6.60 -3.18 -17.92
C SER A 57 -6.22 -3.86 -16.61
N LEU A 58 -6.99 -4.85 -16.15
CA LEU A 58 -6.71 -5.61 -14.94
C LEU A 58 -6.26 -7.02 -15.27
N SER A 59 -5.11 -7.42 -14.73
CA SER A 59 -4.59 -8.78 -14.77
C SER A 59 -4.80 -9.47 -13.41
N LEU A 60 -5.22 -10.73 -13.44
CA LEU A 60 -5.27 -11.56 -12.23
C LEU A 60 -3.85 -12.04 -11.90
N THR A 61 -3.25 -11.40 -10.92
CA THR A 61 -1.85 -11.65 -10.55
C THR A 61 -1.72 -11.66 -9.04
N ASP A 62 -1.36 -12.81 -8.48
CA ASP A 62 -0.89 -12.90 -7.10
C ASP A 62 0.58 -12.47 -7.07
N ILE A 63 0.86 -11.36 -6.39
CA ILE A 63 2.23 -10.83 -6.30
C ILE A 63 3.18 -11.69 -5.46
N THR A 64 2.66 -12.70 -4.75
CA THR A 64 3.48 -13.72 -4.04
C THR A 64 3.91 -14.86 -4.96
N ASP A 65 3.34 -14.96 -6.15
CA ASP A 65 3.71 -15.92 -7.19
C ASP A 65 4.66 -15.25 -8.20
N GLY A 66 5.94 -15.65 -8.18
CA GLY A 66 6.95 -15.08 -9.07
C GLY A 66 6.70 -15.32 -10.55
N ASP A 67 6.09 -16.44 -10.94
CA ASP A 67 5.77 -16.76 -12.34
C ASP A 67 4.58 -15.90 -12.83
N ALA A 68 3.58 -15.69 -11.98
CA ALA A 68 2.46 -14.78 -12.27
C ALA A 68 2.96 -13.33 -12.44
N VAL A 69 3.83 -12.86 -11.53
CA VAL A 69 4.46 -11.53 -11.65
C VAL A 69 5.25 -11.40 -12.94
N ALA A 70 6.10 -12.39 -13.27
CA ALA A 70 6.90 -12.36 -14.50
C ALA A 70 6.04 -12.32 -15.76
N THR A 71 4.92 -13.04 -15.76
CA THR A 71 3.96 -13.04 -16.87
C THR A 71 3.31 -11.67 -17.03
N TRP A 72 2.75 -11.11 -15.96
CA TRP A 72 2.14 -9.78 -16.01
C TRP A 72 3.12 -8.69 -16.44
N VAL A 73 4.34 -8.69 -15.88
CA VAL A 73 5.37 -7.70 -16.24
C VAL A 73 5.78 -7.82 -17.71
N ARG A 74 5.91 -9.03 -18.25
CA ARG A 74 6.19 -9.25 -19.67
C ARG A 74 5.07 -8.66 -20.54
N ASP A 75 3.80 -8.99 -20.23
CA ASP A 75 2.66 -8.50 -21.00
C ASP A 75 2.59 -6.97 -20.99
N VAL A 76 2.85 -6.34 -19.84
CA VAL A 76 2.94 -4.86 -19.74
C VAL A 76 4.13 -4.31 -20.53
N THR A 77 5.31 -4.94 -20.43
CA THR A 77 6.52 -4.48 -21.12
C THR A 77 6.40 -4.58 -22.64
N ASP A 78 5.74 -5.63 -23.13
CA ASP A 78 5.45 -5.78 -24.57
C ASP A 78 4.51 -4.67 -25.08
N GLU A 79 3.57 -4.22 -24.25
CA GLU A 79 2.63 -3.15 -24.61
C GLU A 79 3.25 -1.75 -24.54
N VAL A 80 4.10 -1.46 -23.54
CA VAL A 80 4.76 -0.15 -23.43
C VAL A 80 5.96 -0.01 -24.37
N GLY A 81 6.54 -1.13 -24.79
CA GLY A 81 7.64 -1.19 -25.78
C GLY A 81 8.84 -0.34 -25.38
N GLU A 82 9.41 0.36 -26.38
CA GLU A 82 10.61 1.19 -26.21
C GLU A 82 10.39 2.45 -25.35
N ALA A 83 9.14 2.85 -25.08
CA ALA A 83 8.83 4.00 -24.23
C ALA A 83 9.11 3.68 -22.74
N GLY A 84 8.97 2.42 -22.35
CA GLY A 84 9.11 1.99 -20.97
C GLY A 84 7.87 2.33 -20.10
N LEU A 85 8.02 2.18 -18.78
CA LEU A 85 6.95 2.42 -17.80
C LEU A 85 7.23 3.72 -17.04
N ASP A 86 6.30 4.69 -17.11
CA ASP A 86 6.47 5.98 -16.44
C ASP A 86 6.25 5.90 -14.93
N VAL A 87 5.26 5.13 -14.48
CA VAL A 87 4.88 5.05 -13.06
C VAL A 87 4.59 3.61 -12.63
N LEU A 88 5.13 3.23 -11.48
CA LEU A 88 4.72 2.03 -10.75
C LEU A 88 4.17 2.44 -9.39
N VAL A 89 2.91 2.12 -9.11
CA VAL A 89 2.32 2.23 -7.76
C VAL A 89 2.28 0.84 -7.13
N SER A 90 3.20 0.58 -6.20
CA SER A 90 3.23 -0.65 -5.41
C SER A 90 2.32 -0.49 -4.20
N ASN A 91 1.05 -0.92 -4.36
CA ASN A 91 -0.03 -0.68 -3.39
C ASN A 91 -0.52 -1.96 -2.70
N ALA A 92 -0.49 -3.12 -3.36
CA ALA A 92 -1.01 -4.37 -2.79
C ALA A 92 -0.51 -4.61 -1.36
N GLY A 93 -1.43 -4.99 -0.48
CA GLY A 93 -1.11 -5.25 0.91
C GLY A 93 -2.30 -5.82 1.69
N ILE A 94 -1.98 -6.55 2.74
CA ILE A 94 -2.94 -7.14 3.67
C ILE A 94 -2.64 -6.74 5.11
N LEU A 95 -3.57 -7.04 6.01
CA LEU A 95 -3.49 -6.73 7.43
C LEU A 95 -3.84 -7.96 8.27
N THR A 96 -2.98 -8.31 9.22
CA THR A 96 -3.17 -9.41 10.19
C THR A 96 -3.16 -8.84 11.61
N PRO A 97 -4.31 -8.37 12.13
CA PRO A 97 -4.40 -7.81 13.47
C PRO A 97 -4.43 -8.90 14.54
N GLY A 98 -3.92 -8.59 15.72
CA GLY A 98 -4.00 -9.49 16.89
C GLY A 98 -2.80 -9.38 17.81
N PRO A 99 -2.89 -9.95 19.03
CA PRO A 99 -1.74 -10.06 19.92
C PRO A 99 -0.65 -10.94 19.29
N LEU A 100 0.59 -10.44 19.24
CA LEU A 100 1.70 -11.14 18.57
C LEU A 100 1.93 -12.55 19.08
N GLU A 101 1.75 -12.77 20.39
CA GLU A 101 1.95 -14.09 21.03
C GLU A 101 1.00 -15.16 20.50
N ILE A 102 -0.22 -14.78 20.14
CA ILE A 102 -1.24 -15.75 19.73
C ILE A 102 -1.43 -15.82 18.21
N LEU A 103 -0.87 -14.88 17.47
CA LEU A 103 -0.95 -14.92 16.01
C LEU A 103 -0.15 -16.11 15.46
N PRO A 104 -0.75 -16.95 14.59
CA PRO A 104 -0.01 -18.01 13.94
C PRO A 104 1.15 -17.45 13.11
N LEU A 105 2.36 -17.98 13.28
CA LEU A 105 3.54 -17.53 12.54
C LEU A 105 3.33 -17.57 11.03
N ARG A 106 2.53 -18.53 10.50
CA ARG A 106 2.19 -18.59 9.08
C ARG A 106 1.41 -17.35 8.60
N ALA A 107 0.56 -16.77 9.46
CA ALA A 107 -0.19 -15.55 9.11
C ALA A 107 0.72 -14.33 9.07
N ILE A 108 1.67 -14.23 10.02
CA ILE A 108 2.70 -13.18 10.02
C ILE A 108 3.57 -13.29 8.76
N LYS A 109 4.04 -14.50 8.43
CA LYS A 109 4.83 -14.75 7.21
C LYS A 109 4.06 -14.35 5.95
N HIS A 110 2.80 -14.78 5.85
CA HIS A 110 1.96 -14.45 4.69
C HIS A 110 1.78 -12.93 4.51
N GLU A 111 1.64 -12.17 5.60
CA GLU A 111 1.60 -10.71 5.49
C GLU A 111 2.92 -10.13 4.96
N PHE A 112 4.07 -10.67 5.38
CA PHE A 112 5.35 -10.26 4.82
C PHE A 112 5.54 -10.71 3.38
N ASP A 113 5.05 -11.91 3.02
CA ASP A 113 5.09 -12.40 1.63
C ASP A 113 4.36 -11.43 0.70
N VAL A 114 3.18 -10.93 1.10
CA VAL A 114 2.44 -9.94 0.31
C VAL A 114 3.06 -8.55 0.42
N ASN A 115 3.15 -7.99 1.64
CA ASN A 115 3.45 -6.57 1.85
C ASN A 115 4.90 -6.21 1.54
N VAL A 116 5.83 -7.17 1.67
CA VAL A 116 7.27 -6.93 1.49
C VAL A 116 7.80 -7.67 0.28
N PHE A 117 7.82 -9.00 0.30
CA PHE A 117 8.48 -9.78 -0.74
C PHE A 117 7.78 -9.67 -2.09
N GLY A 118 6.45 -9.69 -2.13
CA GLY A 118 5.66 -9.47 -3.34
C GLY A 118 5.90 -8.08 -3.93
N GLY A 119 5.89 -7.04 -3.07
CA GLY A 119 6.21 -5.68 -3.50
C GLY A 119 7.62 -5.57 -4.11
N VAL A 120 8.63 -6.17 -3.47
CA VAL A 120 10.01 -6.22 -3.98
C VAL A 120 10.09 -6.98 -5.30
N ALA A 121 9.40 -8.12 -5.42
CA ALA A 121 9.37 -8.90 -6.66
C ALA A 121 8.81 -8.09 -7.83
N VAL A 122 7.67 -7.41 -7.63
CA VAL A 122 7.05 -6.55 -8.64
C VAL A 122 7.97 -5.37 -9.01
N ILE A 123 8.51 -4.65 -8.03
CA ILE A 123 9.42 -3.53 -8.27
C ILE A 123 10.61 -3.99 -9.12
N ASN A 124 11.30 -5.06 -8.69
CA ASN A 124 12.48 -5.56 -9.38
C ASN A 124 12.18 -6.00 -10.81
N ALA A 125 11.04 -6.65 -11.04
CA ALA A 125 10.62 -7.10 -12.36
C ALA A 125 10.35 -5.93 -13.32
N PHE A 126 9.78 -4.80 -12.82
CA PHE A 126 9.55 -3.60 -13.64
C PHE A 126 10.78 -2.68 -13.80
N LEU A 127 11.87 -2.87 -13.04
CA LEU A 127 13.04 -1.99 -13.12
C LEU A 127 13.58 -1.77 -14.54
N PRO A 128 13.64 -2.77 -15.45
CA PRO A 128 14.09 -2.54 -16.82
C PRO A 128 13.24 -1.49 -17.54
N ALA A 129 11.91 -1.63 -17.51
CA ALA A 129 10.98 -0.69 -18.14
C ALA A 129 10.99 0.71 -17.47
N LEU A 130 11.10 0.74 -16.14
CA LEU A 130 11.23 1.99 -15.37
C LEU A 130 12.54 2.73 -15.68
N ARG A 131 13.65 2.03 -15.91
CA ARG A 131 14.91 2.65 -16.31
C ARG A 131 14.81 3.26 -17.72
N THR A 132 14.13 2.58 -18.62
CA THR A 132 13.91 3.08 -19.98
C THR A 132 13.18 4.43 -19.97
N ALA A 133 12.09 4.55 -19.23
CA ALA A 133 11.31 5.77 -19.09
C ALA A 133 11.93 6.81 -18.12
N ARG A 134 12.95 6.44 -17.32
CA ARG A 134 13.37 7.18 -16.12
C ARG A 134 12.20 7.47 -15.21
N GLY A 135 11.36 6.44 -15.00
CA GLY A 135 10.06 6.52 -14.37
C GLY A 135 10.11 6.72 -12.85
N ARG A 136 8.95 6.65 -12.26
CA ARG A 136 8.75 6.84 -10.82
C ARG A 136 8.09 5.63 -10.17
N ILE A 137 8.61 5.21 -9.03
CA ILE A 137 8.00 4.23 -8.14
C ILE A 137 7.37 4.98 -6.97
N VAL A 138 6.08 4.75 -6.74
CA VAL A 138 5.38 5.18 -5.52
C VAL A 138 4.99 3.93 -4.74
N SER A 139 5.70 3.67 -3.63
CA SER A 139 5.37 2.56 -2.74
C SER A 139 4.42 3.02 -1.66
N ILE A 140 3.33 2.28 -1.45
CA ILE A 140 2.33 2.60 -0.43
C ILE A 140 2.75 1.98 0.90
N GLY A 141 3.41 2.80 1.71
CA GLY A 141 3.73 2.50 3.10
C GLY A 141 2.52 2.65 4.02
N ALA A 142 2.75 3.17 5.20
CA ALA A 142 1.74 3.66 6.15
C ALA A 142 2.42 4.48 7.25
N MET A 143 1.68 5.32 7.94
CA MET A 143 2.16 5.98 9.16
C MET A 143 2.62 4.97 10.23
N THR A 144 2.01 3.77 10.26
CA THR A 144 2.35 2.70 11.21
C THR A 144 3.72 2.08 10.98
N GLY A 145 4.36 2.31 9.84
CA GLY A 145 5.76 1.96 9.62
C GLY A 145 6.74 2.76 10.49
N ARG A 146 6.32 3.93 10.96
CA ARG A 146 7.09 4.80 11.87
C ARG A 146 6.45 4.92 13.25
N PHE A 147 5.16 4.66 13.35
CA PHE A 147 4.37 4.70 14.58
C PHE A 147 3.65 3.36 14.77
N PRO A 148 4.38 2.28 15.16
CA PRO A 148 3.80 0.95 15.32
C PRO A 148 2.74 0.93 16.41
N LEU A 149 1.65 0.19 16.18
CA LEU A 149 0.53 0.09 17.11
C LEU A 149 0.49 -1.29 17.79
N PRO A 150 0.11 -1.36 19.08
CA PRO A 150 -0.25 -2.61 19.72
C PRO A 150 -1.31 -3.36 18.92
N PHE A 151 -1.29 -4.68 18.93
CA PHE A 151 -2.21 -5.56 18.20
C PHE A 151 -2.22 -5.40 16.66
N ASN A 152 -1.32 -4.59 16.13
CA ASN A 152 -1.09 -4.39 14.69
C ASN A 152 0.37 -4.66 14.31
N GLY A 153 1.01 -5.59 15.03
CA GLY A 153 2.44 -5.86 14.93
C GLY A 153 2.92 -6.25 13.55
N PRO A 154 2.35 -7.28 12.88
CA PRO A 154 2.80 -7.71 11.55
C PRO A 154 2.71 -6.59 10.52
N SER A 155 1.60 -5.86 10.50
CA SER A 155 1.42 -4.73 9.57
C SER A 155 2.42 -3.62 9.84
N SER A 156 2.57 -3.18 11.08
CA SER A 156 3.54 -2.15 11.45
C SER A 156 4.97 -2.55 11.06
N ALA A 157 5.37 -3.80 11.32
CA ALA A 157 6.69 -4.32 11.01
C ALA A 157 6.92 -4.42 9.48
N SER A 158 5.93 -4.91 8.72
CA SER A 158 6.02 -4.97 7.26
C SER A 158 6.16 -3.57 6.65
N LYS A 159 5.41 -2.58 7.15
CA LYS A 159 5.49 -1.20 6.69
C LYS A 159 6.79 -0.50 7.15
N ALA A 160 7.34 -0.83 8.32
CA ALA A 160 8.67 -0.38 8.73
C ALA A 160 9.78 -0.95 7.82
N THR A 161 9.63 -2.17 7.33
CA THR A 161 10.54 -2.75 6.34
C THR A 161 10.52 -1.95 5.04
N LEU A 162 9.35 -1.50 4.58
CA LEU A 162 9.25 -0.65 3.38
C LEU A 162 9.93 0.71 3.57
N GLU A 163 9.96 1.27 4.78
CA GLU A 163 10.72 2.50 5.08
C GLU A 163 12.22 2.33 4.78
N ALA A 164 12.80 1.22 5.25
CA ALA A 164 14.21 0.93 5.02
C ALA A 164 14.51 0.61 3.55
N LEU A 165 13.66 -0.21 2.91
CA LEU A 165 13.82 -0.55 1.49
C LEU A 165 13.69 0.67 0.58
N ALA A 166 12.79 1.61 0.90
CA ALA A 166 12.64 2.85 0.15
C ALA A 166 13.92 3.68 0.13
N ASP A 167 14.63 3.77 1.26
CA ASP A 167 15.91 4.49 1.32
C ASP A 167 17.00 3.82 0.48
N VAL A 168 17.05 2.48 0.50
CA VAL A 168 18.00 1.70 -0.30
C VAL A 168 17.69 1.84 -1.79
N TYR A 169 16.45 1.57 -2.21
CA TYR A 169 16.05 1.70 -3.62
C TYR A 169 16.31 3.11 -4.16
N ARG A 170 15.99 4.15 -3.40
CA ARG A 170 16.22 5.53 -3.83
C ARG A 170 17.69 5.80 -4.11
N ALA A 171 18.59 5.30 -3.24
CA ALA A 171 20.02 5.47 -3.41
C ALA A 171 20.55 4.68 -4.63
N GLU A 172 20.15 3.43 -4.76
CA GLU A 172 20.60 2.52 -5.83
C GLU A 172 20.04 2.90 -7.20
N LEU A 173 18.81 3.43 -7.27
CA LEU A 173 18.14 3.77 -8.53
C LEU A 173 18.47 5.18 -9.05
N LYS A 174 19.03 6.04 -8.19
CA LYS A 174 19.38 7.42 -8.56
C LYS A 174 20.28 7.53 -9.80
N PRO A 175 21.33 6.69 -10.01
CA PRO A 175 22.16 6.76 -11.21
C PRO A 175 21.41 6.47 -12.51
N PHE A 176 20.29 5.77 -12.43
CA PHE A 176 19.45 5.41 -13.59
C PHE A 176 18.33 6.41 -13.86
N GLY A 177 18.20 7.45 -13.02
CA GLY A 177 17.14 8.45 -13.13
C GLY A 177 15.76 7.99 -12.68
N VAL A 178 15.64 6.78 -12.10
CA VAL A 178 14.39 6.27 -11.53
C VAL A 178 14.16 6.89 -10.15
N GLN A 179 12.98 7.47 -9.95
CA GLN A 179 12.60 8.09 -8.70
C GLN A 179 11.86 7.08 -7.79
N PHE A 180 12.16 7.10 -6.50
CA PHE A 180 11.44 6.28 -5.52
C PHE A 180 10.84 7.17 -4.44
N VAL A 181 9.51 7.09 -4.29
CA VAL A 181 8.72 7.84 -3.31
C VAL A 181 8.02 6.86 -2.40
N LEU A 182 8.04 7.10 -1.09
CA LEU A 182 7.24 6.36 -0.12
C LEU A 182 6.05 7.23 0.30
N ALA A 183 4.85 6.87 -0.09
CA ALA A 183 3.61 7.45 0.42
C ALA A 183 3.23 6.79 1.75
N GLN A 184 2.86 7.58 2.74
CA GLN A 184 2.58 7.13 4.11
C GLN A 184 1.14 7.50 4.50
N PRO A 185 0.13 6.72 4.05
CA PRO A 185 -1.25 6.93 4.45
C PRO A 185 -1.47 6.79 5.95
N GLY A 186 -2.41 7.59 6.46
CA GLY A 186 -3.04 7.43 7.76
C GLY A 186 -4.17 6.40 7.73
N ASN A 187 -5.22 6.64 8.52
CA ASN A 187 -6.41 5.82 8.48
C ASN A 187 -7.21 6.10 7.21
N LEU A 188 -7.70 5.06 6.59
CA LEU A 188 -8.46 5.14 5.35
C LEU A 188 -9.84 4.48 5.50
N VAL A 189 -10.85 5.14 4.96
CA VAL A 189 -12.17 4.56 4.73
C VAL A 189 -12.14 3.90 3.36
N THR A 190 -12.13 2.58 3.34
CA THR A 190 -12.12 1.74 2.13
C THR A 190 -13.05 0.55 2.30
N ASP A 191 -13.34 -0.18 1.24
CA ASP A 191 -14.04 -1.47 1.32
C ASP A 191 -13.26 -2.49 2.19
N GLY A 192 -11.95 -2.29 2.33
CA GLY A 192 -11.09 -3.05 3.25
C GLY A 192 -11.42 -2.87 4.74
N THR A 193 -12.10 -1.78 5.12
CA THR A 193 -12.50 -1.51 6.52
C THR A 193 -13.38 -2.63 7.08
N ALA A 194 -14.36 -3.11 6.29
CA ALA A 194 -15.21 -4.24 6.67
C ALA A 194 -14.41 -5.55 6.79
N LYS A 195 -13.44 -5.78 5.91
CA LYS A 195 -12.53 -6.95 5.96
C LYS A 195 -11.67 -6.92 7.23
N THR A 196 -11.20 -5.73 7.62
CA THR A 196 -10.44 -5.53 8.87
C THR A 196 -11.29 -5.79 10.10
N ALA A 197 -12.50 -5.24 10.18
CA ALA A 197 -13.43 -5.50 11.28
C ALA A 197 -13.73 -7.01 11.43
N ALA A 198 -13.98 -7.70 10.32
CA ALA A 198 -14.18 -9.15 10.32
C ALA A 198 -12.92 -9.92 10.75
N ALA A 199 -11.71 -9.43 10.43
CA ALA A 199 -10.47 -10.06 10.90
C ALA A 199 -10.28 -9.90 12.41
N LEU A 200 -10.54 -8.72 12.95
CA LEU A 200 -10.52 -8.46 14.40
C LEU A 200 -11.50 -9.38 15.14
N GLN A 201 -12.72 -9.50 14.65
CA GLN A 201 -13.73 -10.37 15.21
C GLN A 201 -13.30 -11.84 15.19
N ARG A 202 -12.80 -12.35 14.06
CA ARG A 202 -12.29 -13.74 13.95
C ARG A 202 -11.18 -14.03 14.95
N VAL A 203 -10.26 -13.09 15.18
CA VAL A 203 -9.19 -13.25 16.16
C VAL A 203 -9.77 -13.33 17.57
N ALA A 204 -10.71 -12.44 17.94
CA ALA A 204 -11.35 -12.44 19.25
C ALA A 204 -12.12 -13.75 19.52
N GLU A 205 -12.85 -14.26 18.52
CA GLU A 205 -13.62 -15.51 18.62
C GLU A 205 -12.71 -16.74 18.73
N ALA A 206 -11.58 -16.74 18.05
CA ALA A 206 -10.64 -17.86 18.02
C ALA A 206 -9.77 -17.98 19.29
N MET A 207 -9.76 -16.99 20.17
CA MET A 207 -9.02 -17.04 21.43
C MET A 207 -9.54 -18.13 22.36
N THR A 208 -8.62 -18.91 22.95
CA THR A 208 -8.95 -19.80 24.07
C THR A 208 -9.35 -19.00 25.30
N ASP A 209 -9.95 -19.67 26.33
CA ASP A 209 -10.33 -19.00 27.58
C ASP A 209 -9.11 -18.40 28.28
N GLU A 210 -7.96 -19.07 28.23
CA GLU A 210 -6.69 -18.56 28.78
C GLU A 210 -6.23 -17.33 28.03
N GLN A 211 -6.26 -17.33 26.68
CA GLN A 211 -5.90 -16.18 25.86
C GLN A 211 -6.87 -15.01 26.05
N LYS A 212 -8.16 -15.28 26.21
CA LYS A 212 -9.16 -14.25 26.56
C LYS A 212 -8.90 -13.64 27.94
N ALA A 213 -8.48 -14.44 28.92
CA ALA A 213 -8.11 -13.90 30.20
C ALA A 213 -6.89 -12.98 30.17
N LEU A 214 -5.92 -13.23 29.26
CA LEU A 214 -4.71 -12.43 29.09
C LEU A 214 -4.94 -11.19 28.22
N TYR A 215 -5.58 -11.36 27.07
CA TYR A 215 -5.63 -10.34 26.01
C TYR A 215 -7.03 -9.82 25.70
N GLY A 216 -8.11 -10.55 26.04
CA GLY A 216 -9.46 -10.27 25.55
C GLY A 216 -9.95 -8.86 25.85
N GLY A 217 -9.72 -8.37 27.07
CA GLY A 217 -10.14 -7.02 27.47
C GLY A 217 -9.43 -5.89 26.70
N GLU A 218 -8.11 -5.97 26.62
CA GLU A 218 -7.30 -4.97 25.90
C GLU A 218 -7.52 -5.05 24.38
N PHE A 219 -7.64 -6.26 23.84
CA PHE A 219 -7.90 -6.45 22.41
C PHE A 219 -9.29 -5.94 22.00
N ALA A 220 -10.30 -6.07 22.87
CA ALA A 220 -11.63 -5.51 22.62
C ALA A 220 -11.61 -3.97 22.57
N LYS A 221 -10.88 -3.32 23.50
CA LYS A 221 -10.67 -1.87 23.48
C LYS A 221 -9.97 -1.43 22.21
N PHE A 222 -8.87 -2.11 21.84
CA PHE A 222 -8.16 -1.84 20.60
C PHE A 222 -9.09 -1.97 19.39
N SER A 223 -9.84 -3.06 19.29
CA SER A 223 -10.76 -3.30 18.17
C SER A 223 -11.79 -2.18 18.00
N ALA A 224 -12.35 -1.71 19.11
CA ALA A 224 -13.29 -0.60 19.11
C ALA A 224 -12.64 0.71 18.67
N ALA A 225 -11.49 1.08 19.27
CA ALA A 225 -10.76 2.28 18.92
C ALA A 225 -10.29 2.25 17.46
N PHE A 226 -9.75 1.13 17.01
CA PHE A 226 -9.26 0.96 15.65
C PHE A 226 -10.39 1.07 14.62
N SER A 227 -11.56 0.48 14.89
CA SER A 227 -12.73 0.61 14.03
C SER A 227 -13.22 2.06 13.95
N THR A 228 -13.20 2.79 15.07
CA THR A 228 -13.59 4.21 15.12
C THR A 228 -12.65 5.05 14.26
N VAL A 229 -11.34 4.98 14.49
CA VAL A 229 -10.37 5.79 13.73
C VAL A 229 -10.35 5.44 12.24
N GLN A 230 -10.63 4.19 11.88
CA GLN A 230 -10.79 3.81 10.47
C GLN A 230 -12.05 4.41 9.84
N SER A 231 -13.17 4.46 10.57
CA SER A 231 -14.42 5.05 10.06
C SER A 231 -14.36 6.59 9.91
N GLU A 232 -13.45 7.23 10.63
CA GLU A 232 -13.19 8.67 10.58
C GLU A 232 -11.99 9.01 9.68
N GLY A 233 -11.38 8.02 9.04
CA GLY A 233 -10.23 8.17 8.18
C GLY A 233 -10.51 8.91 6.88
N LEU A 234 -9.45 9.16 6.12
CA LEU A 234 -9.56 9.78 4.80
C LEU A 234 -10.24 8.83 3.81
N HIS A 235 -11.20 9.30 3.04
CA HIS A 235 -11.84 8.49 2.01
C HIS A 235 -10.85 8.07 0.92
N ALA A 236 -11.00 6.84 0.41
CA ALA A 236 -10.10 6.28 -0.61
C ALA A 236 -9.92 7.21 -1.81
N GLN A 237 -10.98 7.85 -2.26
CA GLN A 237 -10.95 8.79 -3.38
C GLN A 237 -10.06 10.02 -3.09
N GLU A 238 -10.15 10.59 -1.91
CA GLU A 238 -9.32 11.75 -1.50
C GLU A 238 -7.86 11.33 -1.28
N ALA A 239 -7.65 10.17 -0.67
CA ALA A 239 -6.30 9.60 -0.51
C ALA A 239 -5.64 9.32 -1.87
N ALA A 240 -6.40 8.78 -2.83
CA ALA A 240 -5.93 8.55 -4.19
C ALA A 240 -5.56 9.87 -4.89
N ALA A 241 -6.36 10.93 -4.72
CA ALA A 241 -6.05 12.23 -5.28
C ALA A 241 -4.68 12.75 -4.79
N ARG A 242 -4.42 12.66 -3.47
CA ARG A 242 -3.12 13.03 -2.90
C ARG A 242 -1.97 12.15 -3.40
N ILE A 243 -2.22 10.85 -3.62
CA ILE A 243 -1.20 9.96 -4.20
C ILE A 243 -0.93 10.29 -5.67
N VAL A 244 -1.95 10.65 -6.44
CA VAL A 244 -1.77 11.11 -7.82
C VAL A 244 -1.01 12.45 -7.86
N GLU A 245 -1.26 13.36 -6.92
CA GLU A 245 -0.43 14.57 -6.75
C GLU A 245 1.04 14.22 -6.47
N ILE A 246 1.30 13.20 -5.64
CA ILE A 246 2.66 12.70 -5.38
C ILE A 246 3.29 12.09 -6.64
N VAL A 247 2.50 11.37 -7.44
CA VAL A 247 2.94 10.85 -8.75
C VAL A 247 3.38 11.98 -9.67
N GLU A 248 2.67 13.11 -9.68
CA GLU A 248 2.94 14.25 -10.56
C GLU A 248 3.95 15.26 -9.99
N ALA A 249 4.22 15.21 -8.68
CA ALA A 249 5.02 16.23 -8.00
C ALA A 249 6.42 16.41 -8.58
N GLN A 250 6.82 17.68 -8.77
CA GLN A 250 8.17 18.08 -9.21
C GLN A 250 8.71 19.18 -8.29
N PRO A 251 9.81 18.94 -7.56
CA PRO A 251 10.57 17.69 -7.49
C PRO A 251 9.78 16.59 -6.74
N ALA A 252 10.09 15.32 -7.04
CA ALA A 252 9.49 14.20 -6.33
C ALA A 252 9.84 14.22 -4.84
N PRO A 253 8.87 14.08 -3.92
CA PRO A 253 9.17 13.99 -2.50
C PRO A 253 9.86 12.65 -2.19
N ILE A 254 10.66 12.62 -1.13
CA ILE A 254 11.27 11.37 -0.64
C ILE A 254 10.23 10.51 0.08
N ARG A 255 9.44 11.16 0.93
CA ARG A 255 8.30 10.62 1.67
C ARG A 255 7.17 11.63 1.66
N ALA A 256 5.96 11.15 1.65
CA ALA A 256 4.79 12.01 1.71
C ALA A 256 3.71 11.38 2.61
N ALA A 257 3.33 12.08 3.65
CA ALA A 257 2.17 11.72 4.45
C ALA A 257 0.89 11.92 3.63
N VAL A 258 -0.08 11.02 3.78
CA VAL A 258 -1.38 11.08 3.11
C VAL A 258 -2.47 11.06 4.17
N GLY A 259 -2.99 12.22 4.51
CA GLY A 259 -3.95 12.46 5.57
C GLY A 259 -3.37 13.28 6.73
N GLU A 260 -4.23 14.09 7.36
CA GLU A 260 -3.82 14.97 8.47
C GLU A 260 -3.34 14.18 9.70
N ASP A 261 -3.97 13.04 9.97
CA ASP A 261 -3.58 12.12 11.03
C ASP A 261 -2.17 11.55 10.79
N ALA A 262 -1.84 11.17 9.57
CA ALA A 262 -0.50 10.75 9.19
C ALA A 262 0.53 11.87 9.37
N GLU A 263 0.21 13.08 8.92
CA GLU A 263 1.09 14.26 9.08
C GLU A 263 1.37 14.54 10.54
N GLN A 264 0.33 14.49 11.39
CA GLN A 264 0.45 14.75 12.82
C GLN A 264 1.25 13.66 13.53
N LEU A 265 0.95 12.38 13.30
CA LEU A 265 1.66 11.28 13.96
C LEU A 265 3.12 11.18 13.52
N LEU A 266 3.40 11.35 12.23
CA LEU A 266 4.78 11.36 11.72
C LEU A 266 5.58 12.56 12.21
N ARG A 267 4.95 13.70 12.50
CA ARG A 267 5.57 14.82 13.19
C ARG A 267 5.91 14.44 14.64
N PHE A 268 4.98 13.83 15.38
CA PHE A 268 5.23 13.39 16.76
C PHE A 268 6.40 12.41 16.85
N VAL A 269 6.51 11.47 15.91
CA VAL A 269 7.65 10.53 15.83
C VAL A 269 9.00 11.27 15.71
N ARG A 270 9.03 12.43 15.11
CA ARG A 270 10.27 13.23 14.99
C ARG A 270 10.57 14.11 16.20
N GLU A 271 9.54 14.49 16.97
CA GLU A 271 9.64 15.55 17.99
C GLU A 271 9.58 15.02 19.41
N LYS A 272 8.99 13.84 19.65
CA LYS A 272 8.74 13.29 20.99
C LYS A 272 9.80 12.28 21.41
N SER A 273 9.95 12.09 22.72
CA SER A 273 10.76 11.00 23.29
C SER A 273 10.11 9.63 23.04
N GLU A 274 10.89 8.56 23.19
CA GLU A 274 10.33 7.18 23.04
C GLU A 274 9.29 6.89 24.13
N GLU A 275 9.47 7.40 25.34
CA GLU A 275 8.51 7.24 26.44
C GLU A 275 7.18 7.94 26.13
N ASP A 276 7.23 9.18 25.61
CA ASP A 276 6.02 9.89 25.16
C ASP A 276 5.32 9.18 24.00
N LEU A 277 6.10 8.60 23.09
CA LEU A 277 5.57 7.84 21.96
C LEU A 277 4.91 6.54 22.42
N ASP A 278 5.45 5.84 23.41
CA ASP A 278 4.84 4.63 23.96
C ASP A 278 3.49 4.94 24.62
N GLU A 279 3.40 6.03 25.38
CA GLU A 279 2.13 6.47 25.95
C GLU A 279 1.14 6.88 24.86
N LEU A 280 1.61 7.57 23.83
CA LEU A 280 0.77 7.96 22.70
C LEU A 280 0.25 6.76 21.91
N ARG A 281 1.09 5.73 21.68
CA ARG A 281 0.69 4.45 21.04
C ARG A 281 -0.43 3.77 21.83
N ARG A 282 -0.30 3.72 23.16
CA ARG A 282 -1.35 3.14 24.01
C ARG A 282 -2.65 3.92 23.93
N ARG A 283 -2.59 5.26 24.00
CA ARG A 283 -3.78 6.11 23.86
C ARG A 283 -4.44 5.95 22.49
N TYR A 284 -3.65 5.97 21.42
CA TYR A 284 -4.17 5.81 20.06
C TYR A 284 -4.82 4.44 19.84
N ALA A 285 -4.30 3.42 20.51
CA ALA A 285 -4.86 2.07 20.51
C ALA A 285 -6.04 1.87 21.48
N GLY A 286 -6.50 2.91 22.18
CA GLY A 286 -7.59 2.80 23.18
C GLY A 286 -7.21 2.05 24.46
N LEU A 287 -5.93 1.98 24.80
CA LEU A 287 -5.39 1.19 25.92
C LEU A 287 -4.95 2.05 27.13
N ALA A 288 -5.14 3.34 27.07
CA ALA A 288 -4.80 4.25 28.17
C ALA A 288 -6.02 4.51 29.05
#